data_40f1b4e4abc54786b1c28c622430b150
#
_entry.id   40f1b4e4abc54786b1c28c622430b150
#
_cell.length_a   1.000
_cell.length_b   1.000
_cell.length_c   1.000
_cell.angle_alpha   90.00
_cell.angle_beta   90.00
_cell.angle_gamma   90.00
#
_symmetry.space_group_name_H-M   'P 1'
#
loop_
_entity.id
_entity.type
_entity.pdbx_description
1 polymer ?
#
loop_
_entity_poly.entity_id
_entity_poly.type
_entity_poly.pdbx_seq_one_letter_code
_entity_poly.pdbx_strand_id
1 'polypeptide(L)'
;YQTGSARHCRIAETAAILSMSGQIFQDEEGKVSIKIHTENLAVARKYFTLMKKTYNIDVDVCIRSHIHTGKSRTYILEVKDDYAARNILSSVKFMNGEGQIEEDYAIVHPLIFQKSCCKRAFLRGLFLCAGSISEPEKTYHFEIVCTTVGRAQQICDMMKIFNIEGKWITRKKYYVVYIKDASQ
;
A
#
# COMPACT_ATOMS: atom_id res chain seq x y z
N TYR A 1 -14.18 4.97 -8.60
CA TYR A 1 -13.09 4.93 -7.62
C TYR A 1 -12.93 6.31 -7.00
N GLN A 2 -13.53 6.53 -5.82
CA GLN A 2 -13.39 7.81 -5.13
C GLN A 2 -12.01 7.89 -4.49
N THR A 3 -11.13 8.71 -5.03
CA THR A 3 -9.98 9.24 -4.29
C THR A 3 -10.50 10.30 -3.34
N GLY A 4 -10.09 10.28 -2.07
CA GLY A 4 -10.40 11.35 -1.13
C GLY A 4 -10.07 12.71 -1.75
N SER A 5 -10.94 13.69 -1.56
CA SER A 5 -10.75 15.04 -2.12
C SER A 5 -9.56 15.77 -1.49
N ALA A 6 -9.28 15.53 -0.22
CA ALA A 6 -8.20 16.18 0.52
C ALA A 6 -6.83 15.56 0.26
N ARG A 7 -5.80 16.40 0.09
CA ARG A 7 -4.43 15.98 -0.15
C ARG A 7 -3.89 15.03 0.93
N HIS A 8 -4.15 15.31 2.20
CA HIS A 8 -3.69 14.45 3.31
C HIS A 8 -4.30 13.04 3.26
N CYS A 9 -5.55 12.89 2.80
CA CYS A 9 -6.16 11.58 2.59
C CYS A 9 -5.52 10.83 1.42
N ARG A 10 -5.19 11.52 0.33
CA ARG A 10 -4.48 10.93 -0.81
C ARG A 10 -3.09 10.49 -0.43
N ILE A 11 -2.39 11.24 0.41
CA ILE A 11 -1.07 10.85 0.95
C ILE A 11 -1.19 9.60 1.81
N ALA A 12 -2.20 9.51 2.69
CA ALA A 12 -2.43 8.32 3.53
C ALA A 12 -2.72 7.07 2.68
N GLU A 13 -3.52 7.20 1.64
CA GLU A 13 -3.82 6.10 0.72
C GLU A 13 -2.59 5.68 -0.10
N THR A 14 -1.77 6.63 -0.53
CA THR A 14 -0.49 6.39 -1.19
C THR A 14 0.47 5.63 -0.27
N ALA A 15 0.57 6.05 1.00
CA ALA A 15 1.39 5.37 2.00
C ALA A 15 0.97 3.90 2.18
N ALA A 16 -0.33 3.62 2.21
CA ALA A 16 -0.85 2.25 2.29
C ALA A 16 -0.41 1.40 1.10
N ILE A 17 -0.60 1.89 -0.12
CA ILE A 17 -0.24 1.16 -1.35
C ILE A 17 1.27 0.93 -1.42
N LEU A 18 2.09 1.94 -1.16
CA LEU A 18 3.54 1.82 -1.18
C LEU A 18 4.06 0.87 -0.10
N SER A 19 3.46 0.88 1.09
CA SER A 19 3.84 -0.01 2.17
C SER A 19 3.54 -1.49 1.88
N MET A 20 2.55 -1.77 1.04
CA MET A 20 2.15 -3.13 0.65
C MET A 20 2.83 -3.62 -0.62
N SER A 21 2.99 -2.75 -1.61
CA SER A 21 3.37 -3.14 -2.97
C SER A 21 4.58 -2.37 -3.50
N GLY A 22 5.08 -1.39 -2.75
CA GLY A 22 6.16 -0.52 -3.17
C GLY A 22 7.54 -1.15 -3.00
N GLN A 23 8.42 -0.84 -3.93
CA GLN A 23 9.85 -1.10 -3.87
C GLN A 23 10.59 0.21 -4.13
N ILE A 24 11.56 0.50 -3.25
CA ILE A 24 12.37 1.70 -3.33
C ILE A 24 13.78 1.29 -3.74
N PHE A 25 14.30 1.91 -4.77
CA PHE A 25 15.64 1.67 -5.29
C PHE A 25 16.49 2.93 -5.14
N GLN A 26 17.74 2.75 -4.76
CA GLN A 26 18.74 3.80 -4.76
C GLN A 26 19.95 3.28 -5.52
N ASP A 27 20.40 4.02 -6.54
CA ASP A 27 21.57 3.64 -7.32
C ASP A 27 22.88 4.11 -6.65
N GLU A 28 24.02 3.80 -7.29
CA GLU A 28 25.35 4.15 -6.79
C GLU A 28 25.58 5.66 -6.72
N GLU A 29 24.87 6.45 -7.52
CA GLU A 29 24.91 7.92 -7.49
C GLU A 29 23.94 8.51 -6.46
N GLY A 30 23.21 7.67 -5.73
CA GLY A 30 22.21 8.08 -4.74
C GLY A 30 20.86 8.48 -5.32
N LYS A 31 20.61 8.27 -6.61
CA LYS A 31 19.32 8.54 -7.25
C LYS A 31 18.29 7.53 -6.82
N VAL A 32 17.11 8.01 -6.48
CA VAL A 32 16.00 7.23 -5.96
C VAL A 32 14.93 7.02 -7.03
N SER A 33 14.40 5.82 -7.09
CA SER A 33 13.24 5.47 -7.90
C SER A 33 12.26 4.61 -7.10
N ILE A 34 11.00 4.62 -7.51
CA ILE A 34 9.92 3.86 -6.87
C ILE A 34 9.24 2.99 -7.92
N LYS A 35 9.02 1.73 -7.58
CA LYS A 35 8.33 0.79 -8.43
C LYS A 35 7.26 0.05 -7.63
N ILE A 36 6.07 -0.10 -8.19
CA ILE A 36 5.07 -1.02 -7.66
C ILE A 36 4.81 -2.16 -8.65
N HIS A 37 4.64 -3.36 -8.11
CA HIS A 37 4.21 -4.54 -8.83
C HIS A 37 2.87 -5.00 -8.28
N THR A 38 1.89 -5.19 -9.14
CA THR A 38 0.58 -5.70 -8.74
C THR A 38 -0.08 -6.47 -9.88
N GLU A 39 -0.77 -7.54 -9.54
CA GLU A 39 -1.66 -8.25 -10.46
C GLU A 39 -3.08 -7.68 -10.43
N ASN A 40 -3.36 -6.78 -9.48
CA ASN A 40 -4.66 -6.16 -9.31
C ASN A 40 -4.75 -4.85 -10.10
N LEU A 41 -5.56 -4.86 -11.16
CA LEU A 41 -5.79 -3.67 -11.98
C LEU A 41 -6.36 -2.50 -11.17
N ALA A 42 -7.17 -2.75 -10.15
CA ALA A 42 -7.73 -1.69 -9.32
C ALA A 42 -6.65 -0.96 -8.52
N VAL A 43 -5.66 -1.68 -8.01
CA VAL A 43 -4.47 -1.08 -7.34
C VAL A 43 -3.67 -0.24 -8.33
N ALA A 44 -3.40 -0.77 -9.52
CA ALA A 44 -2.64 -0.06 -10.56
C ALA A 44 -3.34 1.26 -10.95
N ARG A 45 -4.65 1.22 -11.20
CA ARG A 45 -5.44 2.42 -11.53
C ARG A 45 -5.48 3.42 -10.38
N LYS A 46 -5.64 2.96 -9.15
CA LYS A 46 -5.65 3.83 -7.97
C LYS A 46 -4.33 4.54 -7.80
N TYR A 47 -3.24 3.80 -7.87
CA TYR A 47 -1.90 4.36 -7.76
C TYR A 47 -1.61 5.39 -8.86
N PHE A 48 -1.93 5.08 -10.10
CA PHE A 48 -1.81 6.00 -11.23
C PHE A 48 -2.56 7.32 -10.95
N THR A 49 -3.81 7.21 -10.50
CA THR A 49 -4.64 8.37 -10.17
C THR A 49 -4.08 9.19 -9.01
N LEU A 50 -3.58 8.52 -7.96
CA LEU A 50 -2.97 9.17 -6.81
C LEU A 50 -1.70 9.94 -7.21
N MET A 51 -0.84 9.36 -8.03
CA MET A 51 0.36 10.02 -8.53
C MET A 51 0.01 11.27 -9.33
N LYS A 52 -0.97 11.18 -10.22
CA LYS A 52 -1.40 12.31 -11.04
C LYS A 52 -2.05 13.42 -10.21
N LYS A 53 -3.02 13.07 -9.36
CA LYS A 53 -3.78 14.06 -8.58
C LYS A 53 -3.01 14.67 -7.41
N THR A 54 -2.11 13.92 -6.79
CA THR A 54 -1.41 14.35 -5.58
C THR A 54 -0.11 15.06 -5.90
N TYR A 55 0.63 14.56 -6.88
CA TYR A 55 2.00 14.99 -7.19
C TYR A 55 2.16 15.54 -8.61
N ASN A 56 1.12 15.47 -9.45
CA ASN A 56 1.17 15.81 -10.87
C ASN A 56 2.26 15.05 -11.64
N ILE A 57 2.41 13.77 -11.33
CA ILE A 57 3.39 12.86 -11.92
C ILE A 57 2.70 11.90 -12.88
N ASP A 58 3.25 11.75 -14.06
CA ASP A 58 2.91 10.69 -15.00
C ASP A 58 3.87 9.51 -14.75
N VAL A 59 3.32 8.38 -14.30
CA VAL A 59 4.11 7.17 -14.03
C VAL A 59 4.31 6.37 -15.30
N ASP A 60 5.47 5.72 -15.42
CA ASP A 60 5.72 4.75 -16.48
C ASP A 60 4.98 3.46 -16.16
N VAL A 61 4.19 2.96 -17.11
CA VAL A 61 3.38 1.76 -16.94
C VAL A 61 3.87 0.67 -17.90
N CYS A 62 4.20 -0.49 -17.35
CA CYS A 62 4.50 -1.70 -18.10
C CYS A 62 3.51 -2.80 -17.73
N ILE A 63 2.94 -3.46 -18.71
CA ILE A 63 2.02 -4.59 -18.53
C ILE A 63 2.70 -5.85 -19.05
N ARG A 64 2.88 -6.84 -18.18
CA ARG A 64 3.42 -8.16 -18.54
C ARG A 64 2.29 -9.19 -18.53
N SER A 65 2.14 -9.92 -19.63
CA SER A 65 1.23 -11.04 -19.75
C SER A 65 1.99 -12.34 -19.54
N HIS A 66 1.47 -13.23 -18.71
CA HIS A 66 2.07 -14.56 -18.49
C HIS A 66 1.51 -15.55 -19.51
N ILE A 67 2.32 -15.95 -20.49
CA ILE A 67 1.93 -16.78 -21.65
C ILE A 67 1.48 -18.18 -21.19
N HIS A 68 2.06 -18.71 -20.11
CA HIS A 68 1.81 -20.09 -19.67
C HIS A 68 0.53 -20.27 -18.83
N THR A 69 -0.02 -19.21 -18.28
CA THR A 69 -1.24 -19.27 -17.44
C THR A 69 -2.45 -18.59 -18.07
N GLY A 70 -2.29 -17.98 -19.22
CA GLY A 70 -3.35 -17.47 -20.11
C GLY A 70 -4.23 -16.32 -19.57
N LYS A 71 -4.19 -15.97 -18.29
CA LYS A 71 -5.15 -15.03 -17.68
C LYS A 71 -4.56 -14.02 -16.69
N SER A 72 -3.34 -14.16 -16.22
CA SER A 72 -2.77 -13.20 -15.27
C SER A 72 -1.92 -12.13 -15.96
N ARG A 73 -2.14 -10.88 -15.57
CA ARG A 73 -1.34 -9.73 -15.99
C ARG A 73 -0.68 -9.12 -14.77
N THR A 74 0.60 -8.78 -14.89
CA THR A 74 1.30 -7.99 -13.88
C THR A 74 1.45 -6.57 -14.38
N TYR A 75 1.03 -5.62 -13.55
CA TYR A 75 1.16 -4.19 -13.78
C TYR A 75 2.36 -3.68 -13.00
N ILE A 76 3.27 -3.03 -13.70
CA ILE A 76 4.47 -2.43 -13.12
C ILE A 76 4.37 -0.93 -13.37
N LEU A 77 4.31 -0.14 -12.30
CA LEU A 77 4.27 1.31 -12.35
C LEU A 77 5.52 1.88 -11.69
N GLU A 78 6.22 2.75 -12.41
CA GLU A 78 7.53 3.24 -11.98
C GLU A 78 7.60 4.77 -12.03
N VAL A 79 8.16 5.34 -10.98
CA VAL A 79 8.60 6.74 -10.90
C VAL A 79 10.12 6.74 -10.94
N LYS A 80 10.69 7.10 -12.10
CA LYS A 80 12.14 7.06 -12.35
C LYS A 80 12.86 8.34 -11.97
N ASP A 81 12.16 9.48 -12.01
CA ASP A 81 12.74 10.76 -11.68
C ASP A 81 13.06 10.86 -10.19
N ASP A 82 14.32 11.15 -9.86
CA ASP A 82 14.81 11.23 -8.49
C ASP A 82 14.08 12.29 -7.66
N TYR A 83 13.87 13.47 -8.21
CA TYR A 83 13.18 14.55 -7.51
C TYR A 83 11.72 14.17 -7.19
N ALA A 84 11.01 13.62 -8.16
CA ALA A 84 9.64 13.16 -7.99
C ALA A 84 9.55 12.02 -6.96
N ALA A 85 10.43 11.03 -7.04
CA ALA A 85 10.49 9.92 -6.10
C ALA A 85 10.76 10.40 -4.66
N ARG A 86 11.73 11.29 -4.46
CA ARG A 86 12.03 11.88 -3.15
C ARG A 86 10.87 12.68 -2.59
N ASN A 87 10.16 13.43 -3.42
CA ASN A 87 8.98 14.18 -3.01
C ASN A 87 7.86 13.24 -2.51
N ILE A 88 7.60 12.16 -3.22
CA ILE A 88 6.62 11.15 -2.79
C ILE A 88 7.03 10.54 -1.45
N LEU A 89 8.26 10.04 -1.35
CA LEU A 89 8.78 9.36 -0.16
C LEU A 89 8.80 10.26 1.07
N SER A 90 9.15 11.52 0.91
CA SER A 90 9.11 12.52 1.99
C SER A 90 7.69 12.79 2.45
N SER A 91 6.72 12.88 1.54
CA SER A 91 5.32 13.13 1.87
C SER A 91 4.67 11.99 2.66
N VAL A 92 5.02 10.74 2.35
CA VAL A 92 4.52 9.55 3.06
C VAL A 92 5.37 9.18 4.28
N LYS A 93 6.42 9.96 4.58
CA LYS A 93 7.34 9.72 5.71
C LYS A 93 8.17 8.42 5.60
N PHE A 94 8.44 7.96 4.39
CA PHE A 94 9.37 6.87 4.12
C PHE A 94 10.81 7.36 3.94
N MET A 95 10.99 8.66 3.88
CA MET A 95 12.28 9.35 3.85
C MET A 95 12.29 10.42 4.93
N ASN A 96 13.38 10.50 5.71
CA ASN A 96 13.54 11.49 6.76
C ASN A 96 13.95 12.88 6.20
N GLY A 97 14.05 13.87 7.08
CA GLY A 97 14.45 15.25 6.70
C GLY A 97 15.87 15.37 6.15
N GLU A 98 16.71 14.37 6.36
CA GLU A 98 18.09 14.30 5.85
C GLU A 98 18.17 13.59 4.48
N GLY A 99 17.05 13.13 3.95
CA GLY A 99 16.97 12.43 2.67
C GLY A 99 17.35 10.95 2.73
N GLN A 100 17.36 10.36 3.92
CA GLN A 100 17.61 8.95 4.13
C GLN A 100 16.29 8.17 4.12
N ILE A 101 16.31 7.00 3.46
CA ILE A 101 15.17 6.09 3.43
C ILE A 101 15.07 5.36 4.77
N GLU A 102 13.88 5.34 5.36
CA GLU A 102 13.62 4.60 6.59
C GLU A 102 13.81 3.09 6.38
N GLU A 103 14.48 2.43 7.33
CA GLU A 103 14.78 0.99 7.22
C GLU A 103 13.51 0.13 7.19
N ASP A 104 12.48 0.52 7.95
CA ASP A 104 11.20 -0.19 8.03
C ASP A 104 10.04 0.73 7.66
N TYR A 105 9.95 1.10 6.39
CA TYR A 105 8.82 1.86 5.86
C TYR A 105 7.50 1.06 5.78
N ALA A 106 7.53 -0.25 6.07
CA ALA A 106 6.31 -1.04 6.21
C ALA A 106 5.48 -0.59 7.40
N ILE A 107 6.11 -0.09 8.47
CA ILE A 107 5.42 0.56 9.59
C ILE A 107 5.27 2.03 9.26
N VAL A 108 4.04 2.45 8.97
CA VAL A 108 3.77 3.82 8.51
C VAL A 108 3.81 4.81 9.67
N HIS A 109 4.44 5.95 9.46
CA HIS A 109 4.64 6.97 10.49
C HIS A 109 3.30 7.53 11.01
N PRO A 110 3.12 7.73 12.34
CA PRO A 110 1.86 8.19 12.94
C PRO A 110 1.33 9.51 12.41
N LEU A 111 2.19 10.41 11.92
CA LEU A 111 1.78 11.68 11.32
C LEU A 111 0.86 11.52 10.09
N ILE A 112 0.92 10.38 9.43
CA ILE A 112 0.06 10.05 8.29
C ILE A 112 -1.40 9.86 8.73
N PHE A 113 -1.64 9.52 9.99
CA PHE A 113 -2.93 9.12 10.54
C PHE A 113 -3.54 10.12 11.51
N GLN A 114 -3.16 11.37 11.51
CA GLN A 114 -3.64 12.36 12.48
C GLN A 114 -5.15 12.55 12.45
N LYS A 115 -5.76 12.47 11.26
CA LYS A 115 -7.20 12.66 11.09
C LYS A 115 -7.91 11.33 10.84
N SER A 116 -9.14 11.21 11.32
CA SER A 116 -9.98 10.03 11.09
C SER A 116 -10.16 9.72 9.59
N CYS A 117 -10.29 10.76 8.74
CA CYS A 117 -10.37 10.57 7.30
C CYS A 117 -9.07 10.00 6.69
N CYS A 118 -7.90 10.32 7.24
CA CYS A 118 -6.63 9.73 6.84
C CYS A 118 -6.56 8.25 7.19
N LYS A 119 -7.02 7.88 8.38
CA LYS A 119 -7.10 6.47 8.82
C LYS A 119 -8.00 5.66 7.88
N ARG A 120 -9.17 6.19 7.50
CA ARG A 120 -10.06 5.56 6.51
C ARG A 120 -9.41 5.42 5.15
N ALA A 121 -8.74 6.47 4.68
CA ALA A 121 -8.04 6.44 3.40
C ALA A 121 -6.93 5.39 3.38
N PHE A 122 -6.18 5.30 4.46
CA PHE A 122 -5.14 4.28 4.62
C PHE A 122 -5.71 2.86 4.62
N LEU A 123 -6.74 2.59 5.41
CA LEU A 123 -7.41 1.28 5.42
C LEU A 123 -7.97 0.91 4.04
N ARG A 124 -8.57 1.88 3.33
CA ARG A 124 -9.07 1.66 1.97
C ARG A 124 -7.94 1.24 1.02
N GLY A 125 -6.78 1.87 1.11
CA GLY A 125 -5.59 1.49 0.36
C GLY A 125 -5.08 0.10 0.71
N LEU A 126 -5.02 -0.24 2.00
CA LEU A 126 -4.64 -1.57 2.47
C LEU A 126 -5.59 -2.65 1.96
N PHE A 127 -6.89 -2.43 2.08
CA PHE A 127 -7.90 -3.40 1.65
C PHE A 127 -7.88 -3.61 0.14
N LEU A 128 -7.63 -2.56 -0.61
CA LEU A 128 -7.46 -2.65 -2.06
C LEU A 128 -6.27 -3.55 -2.43
N CYS A 129 -5.15 -3.38 -1.76
CA CYS A 129 -3.92 -4.17 -2.01
C CYS A 129 -4.05 -5.62 -1.52
N ALA A 130 -4.71 -5.83 -0.37
CA ALA A 130 -4.88 -7.15 0.23
C ALA A 130 -5.99 -7.98 -0.44
N GLY A 131 -6.87 -7.32 -1.19
CA GLY A 131 -8.10 -7.90 -1.71
C GLY A 131 -7.89 -8.93 -2.81
N SER A 132 -7.65 -10.18 -2.43
CA SER A 132 -8.20 -11.30 -3.16
C SER A 132 -9.52 -11.66 -2.49
N ILE A 133 -10.63 -11.18 -3.03
CA ILE A 133 -11.94 -11.72 -2.67
C ILE A 133 -11.94 -13.12 -3.26
N SER A 134 -11.75 -14.14 -2.42
CA SER A 134 -12.02 -15.52 -2.79
C SER A 134 -13.51 -15.68 -3.12
N GLU A 135 -13.79 -16.57 -4.07
CA GLU A 135 -15.13 -16.83 -4.62
C GLU A 135 -16.26 -16.82 -3.57
N PRO A 136 -17.44 -16.26 -3.90
CA PRO A 136 -18.55 -16.05 -2.95
C PRO A 136 -19.06 -17.32 -2.25
N GLU A 137 -18.69 -18.50 -2.72
CA GLU A 137 -19.13 -19.78 -2.18
C GLU A 137 -18.24 -20.34 -1.07
N LYS A 138 -17.07 -19.73 -0.84
CA LYS A 138 -16.17 -20.10 0.25
C LYS A 138 -15.97 -18.89 1.14
N THR A 139 -16.38 -18.99 2.39
CA THR A 139 -16.17 -18.02 3.48
C THR A 139 -15.18 -16.90 3.15
N TYR A 140 -15.64 -15.64 3.19
CA TYR A 140 -14.83 -14.47 2.92
C TYR A 140 -13.61 -14.46 3.85
N HIS A 141 -12.45 -14.84 3.34
CA HIS A 141 -11.18 -14.69 4.05
C HIS A 141 -10.50 -13.41 3.59
N PHE A 142 -10.59 -12.40 4.42
CA PHE A 142 -9.77 -11.23 4.26
C PHE A 142 -8.47 -11.46 5.03
N GLU A 143 -7.34 -11.48 4.33
CA GLU A 143 -6.02 -11.68 4.91
C GLU A 143 -5.04 -10.60 4.43
N ILE A 144 -4.25 -10.05 5.35
CA ILE A 144 -3.10 -9.19 5.03
C ILE A 144 -1.84 -9.88 5.56
N VAL A 145 -0.92 -10.18 4.65
CA VAL A 145 0.37 -10.78 4.99
C VAL A 145 1.37 -9.69 5.35
N CYS A 146 1.91 -9.75 6.56
CA CYS A 146 2.90 -8.82 7.07
C CYS A 146 4.23 -9.54 7.32
N THR A 147 5.33 -8.83 7.14
CA THR A 147 6.68 -9.35 7.39
C THR A 147 7.13 -9.12 8.83
N THR A 148 6.50 -8.22 9.56
CA THR A 148 6.84 -7.89 10.96
C THR A 148 5.61 -7.87 11.86
N VAL A 149 5.81 -8.16 13.15
CA VAL A 149 4.77 -8.04 14.19
C VAL A 149 4.27 -6.59 14.30
N GLY A 150 5.18 -5.63 14.27
CA GLY A 150 4.83 -4.20 14.37
C GLY A 150 3.85 -3.76 13.29
N ARG A 151 4.04 -4.23 12.06
CA ARG A 151 3.10 -3.99 10.95
C ARG A 151 1.74 -4.60 11.20
N ALA A 152 1.70 -5.88 11.61
CA ALA A 152 0.45 -6.57 11.90
C ALA A 152 -0.31 -5.89 13.04
N GLN A 153 0.38 -5.48 14.09
CA GLN A 153 -0.21 -4.78 15.22
C GLN A 153 -0.75 -3.40 14.81
N GLN A 154 0.01 -2.63 14.02
CA GLN A 154 -0.44 -1.33 13.51
C GLN A 154 -1.74 -1.44 12.73
N ILE A 155 -1.87 -2.46 11.87
CA ILE A 155 -3.08 -2.69 11.08
C ILE A 155 -4.25 -3.07 11.99
N CYS A 156 -4.06 -3.98 12.94
CA CYS A 156 -5.12 -4.38 13.89
C CYS A 156 -5.60 -3.20 14.73
N ASP A 157 -4.69 -2.37 15.24
CA ASP A 157 -5.03 -1.20 16.05
C ASP A 157 -5.84 -0.18 15.23
N MET A 158 -5.49 0.00 13.97
CA MET A 158 -6.22 0.88 13.07
C MET A 158 -7.61 0.34 12.74
N MET A 159 -7.75 -0.95 12.49
CA MET A 159 -9.05 -1.62 12.29
C MET A 159 -9.97 -1.44 13.50
N LYS A 160 -9.43 -1.58 14.71
CA LYS A 160 -10.17 -1.43 15.96
C LYS A 160 -10.81 -0.04 16.10
N ILE A 161 -10.18 1.02 15.61
CA ILE A 161 -10.73 2.38 15.61
C ILE A 161 -12.07 2.45 14.85
N PHE A 162 -12.27 1.59 13.87
CA PHE A 162 -13.50 1.51 13.06
C PHE A 162 -14.40 0.33 13.44
N ASN A 163 -14.23 -0.21 14.65
CA ASN A 163 -14.98 -1.37 15.16
C ASN A 163 -14.85 -2.63 14.28
N ILE A 164 -13.70 -2.78 13.64
CA ILE A 164 -13.38 -4.00 12.87
C ILE A 164 -12.46 -4.86 13.73
N GLU A 165 -12.89 -6.06 14.07
CA GLU A 165 -12.07 -7.00 14.83
C GLU A 165 -11.06 -7.70 13.92
N GLY A 166 -9.88 -7.10 13.80
CA GLY A 166 -8.71 -7.72 13.20
C GLY A 166 -7.90 -8.49 14.23
N LYS A 167 -7.47 -9.68 13.86
CA LYS A 167 -6.51 -10.48 14.64
C LYS A 167 -5.35 -10.88 13.75
N TRP A 168 -4.22 -11.20 14.33
CA TRP A 168 -3.09 -11.72 13.58
C TRP A 168 -2.56 -13.03 14.18
N ILE A 169 -2.03 -13.86 13.31
CA ILE A 169 -1.39 -15.13 13.64
C ILE A 169 -0.04 -15.23 12.93
N THR A 170 0.85 -16.02 13.51
CA THR A 170 2.11 -16.38 12.86
C THR A 170 1.88 -17.55 11.88
N ARG A 171 2.30 -17.37 10.64
CA ARG A 171 2.26 -18.43 9.62
C ARG A 171 3.64 -18.52 8.95
N LYS A 172 4.40 -19.56 9.30
CA LYS A 172 5.82 -19.69 8.91
C LYS A 172 6.62 -18.47 9.39
N LYS A 173 7.20 -17.70 8.48
CA LYS A 173 7.97 -16.48 8.75
C LYS A 173 7.14 -15.19 8.62
N TYR A 174 5.83 -15.30 8.40
CA TYR A 174 4.95 -14.16 8.20
C TYR A 174 3.94 -14.03 9.33
N TYR A 175 3.38 -12.82 9.45
CA TYR A 175 2.30 -12.49 10.35
C TYR A 175 1.09 -12.15 9.51
N VAL A 176 0.01 -12.90 9.67
CA VAL A 176 -1.20 -12.75 8.85
C VAL A 176 -2.29 -12.11 9.66
N VAL A 177 -2.69 -10.90 9.25
CA VAL A 177 -3.86 -10.20 9.82
C VAL A 177 -5.09 -10.73 9.09
N TYR A 178 -6.11 -11.09 9.84
CA TYR A 178 -7.38 -11.56 9.31
C TYR A 178 -8.55 -10.93 10.05
N ILE A 179 -9.69 -10.83 9.38
CA ILE A 179 -10.95 -10.40 9.98
C ILE A 179 -11.72 -11.64 10.35
N LYS A 180 -12.11 -11.74 11.63
CA LYS A 180 -12.99 -12.80 12.10
C LYS A 180 -14.41 -12.47 11.65
N ASP A 181 -15.04 -13.38 10.93
CA ASP A 181 -16.44 -13.21 10.53
C ASP A 181 -17.30 -12.92 11.76
N ALA A 182 -18.01 -11.81 11.72
CA ALA A 182 -19.03 -11.47 12.73
C ALA A 182 -20.37 -12.13 12.42
N SER A 183 -20.36 -13.34 11.86
CA SER A 183 -21.56 -14.12 11.64
C SER A 183 -21.78 -15.06 12.81
N GLN A 184 -22.36 -14.52 13.88
CA GLN A 184 -23.23 -15.23 14.82
C GLN A 184 -24.41 -14.34 15.13
#